data_49f892247407f5a54e1d3314e75255b8
#
_entry.id   49f892247407f5a54e1d3314e75255b8
#
_cell.length_a   1.000
_cell.length_b   1.000
_cell.length_c   1.000
_cell.angle_alpha   90.00
_cell.angle_beta   90.00
_cell.angle_gamma   90.00
#
_symmetry.space_group_name_H-M   'P 1'
#
loop_
_entity.id
_entity.type
_entity.pdbx_description
1 polymer ?
#
loop_
_entity_poly.entity_id
_entity_poly.type
_entity_poly.pdbx_seq_one_letter_code
_entity_poly.pdbx_strand_id
1 'polypeptide(L)'
;MDYEELIDFDALYNSMLKCRKGVSWKPSVAHFLLNPLEECIKLSNELKDGTYKAKEPRRFTVFTPKRREIVSIAFRDRVYQRSLNDNAVYPAMVKSFVNANCACQKGKGTDYARNLFANMLRRFYRKHGLNGYILQCDIHGYYPTMSHALAEKTFEGKLSGKTFEAVQKVIRQQYDGDTGFNPGSQMIQIAGISVLNGMDHFVKEKLCCKHYVRYMDDFIILESDLTRLQMVETNIGLYLAGLGFQFNPKKTRIQDIGDPINFLGFDYKLTKTGKVIKNLFPGNPKRERRRLVRQARCGADIQNCYQGWRAHALKGNTNGIIKRMDKFYKEVSQNAQNRKTNTVDQRPRRS
;
A
#
# COMPACT_ATOMS: atom_id res chain seq x y z
N MET A 1 18.19 -8.35 17.69
CA MET A 1 18.00 -9.80 17.46
C MET A 1 19.06 -10.21 16.48
N ASP A 2 19.82 -11.22 16.82
CA ASP A 2 20.89 -11.74 15.97
C ASP A 2 20.31 -12.53 14.79
N TYR A 3 21.10 -12.73 13.72
CA TYR A 3 20.62 -13.43 12.51
C TYR A 3 20.13 -14.84 12.83
N GLU A 4 20.84 -15.57 13.68
CA GLU A 4 20.48 -16.94 14.09
C GLU A 4 19.10 -17.01 14.76
N GLU A 5 18.75 -16.00 15.58
CA GLU A 5 17.43 -15.89 16.18
C GLU A 5 16.32 -15.60 15.15
N LEU A 6 16.65 -14.88 14.06
CA LEU A 6 15.68 -14.54 12.99
C LEU A 6 15.29 -15.75 12.16
N ILE A 7 16.18 -16.72 12.04
CA ILE A 7 15.99 -17.93 11.22
C ILE A 7 15.63 -19.15 12.07
N ASP A 8 15.53 -18.99 13.37
CA ASP A 8 15.11 -20.08 14.25
C ASP A 8 13.65 -20.48 14.04
N PHE A 9 13.32 -21.70 14.42
CA PHE A 9 11.98 -22.27 14.25
C PHE A 9 10.88 -21.38 14.81
N ASP A 10 11.02 -20.86 16.04
CA ASP A 10 9.99 -20.05 16.68
C ASP A 10 9.73 -18.73 15.95
N ALA A 11 10.78 -18.06 15.47
CA ALA A 11 10.66 -16.82 14.70
C ALA A 11 9.96 -17.07 13.35
N LEU A 12 10.32 -18.15 12.66
CA LEU A 12 9.73 -18.55 11.37
C LEU A 12 8.27 -19.00 11.56
N TYR A 13 7.98 -19.81 12.58
CA TYR A 13 6.62 -20.26 12.87
C TYR A 13 5.68 -19.08 13.22
N ASN A 14 6.13 -18.17 14.08
CA ASN A 14 5.40 -16.94 14.39
C ASN A 14 5.17 -16.06 13.15
N SER A 15 6.15 -16.00 12.25
CA SER A 15 6.04 -15.28 10.98
C SER A 15 5.06 -15.96 10.02
N MET A 16 5.04 -17.28 9.97
CA MET A 16 4.07 -18.09 9.24
C MET A 16 2.65 -17.82 9.73
N LEU A 17 2.41 -17.82 11.04
CA LEU A 17 1.10 -17.51 11.64
C LEU A 17 0.58 -16.13 11.22
N LYS A 18 1.48 -15.15 11.05
CA LYS A 18 1.12 -13.82 10.56
C LYS A 18 0.86 -13.83 9.04
N CYS A 19 1.70 -14.54 8.27
CA CYS A 19 1.61 -14.61 6.81
C CYS A 19 0.35 -15.33 6.30
N ARG A 20 -0.18 -16.32 7.04
CA ARG A 20 -1.38 -17.09 6.64
C ARG A 20 -2.69 -16.30 6.76
N LYS A 21 -2.73 -15.22 7.54
CA LYS A 21 -3.95 -14.47 7.82
C LYS A 21 -4.61 -13.96 6.53
N GLY A 22 -5.86 -14.36 6.29
CA GLY A 22 -6.65 -13.95 5.13
C GLY A 22 -6.27 -14.59 3.79
N VAL A 23 -5.28 -15.50 3.76
CA VAL A 23 -4.81 -16.17 2.54
C VAL A 23 -4.71 -17.70 2.65
N SER A 24 -5.16 -18.31 3.76
CA SER A 24 -5.10 -19.76 3.99
C SER A 24 -5.86 -20.58 2.93
N TRP A 25 -6.83 -19.98 2.26
CA TRP A 25 -7.60 -20.58 1.17
C TRP A 25 -6.82 -20.73 -0.14
N LYS A 26 -5.68 -20.06 -0.29
CA LYS A 26 -4.84 -20.16 -1.50
C LYS A 26 -4.14 -21.52 -1.53
N PRO A 27 -4.17 -22.27 -2.67
CA PRO A 27 -3.59 -23.62 -2.74
C PRO A 27 -2.14 -23.72 -2.24
N SER A 28 -1.27 -22.78 -2.63
CA SER A 28 0.13 -22.76 -2.19
C SER A 28 0.32 -22.52 -0.69
N VAL A 29 -0.61 -21.79 -0.06
CA VAL A 29 -0.60 -21.57 1.38
C VAL A 29 -1.21 -22.78 2.10
N ALA A 30 -2.34 -23.31 1.60
CA ALA A 30 -2.99 -24.51 2.15
C ALA A 30 -2.01 -25.70 2.16
N HIS A 31 -1.25 -25.89 1.07
CA HIS A 31 -0.25 -26.96 0.99
C HIS A 31 0.84 -26.83 2.08
N PHE A 32 1.39 -25.65 2.31
CA PHE A 32 2.34 -25.40 3.40
C PHE A 32 1.73 -25.68 4.78
N LEU A 33 0.43 -25.36 4.94
CA LEU A 33 -0.30 -25.52 6.19
C LEU A 33 -0.77 -26.97 6.46
N LEU A 34 -0.53 -27.93 5.58
CA LEU A 34 -0.74 -29.35 5.87
C LEU A 34 0.26 -29.84 6.94
N ASN A 35 1.54 -29.45 6.83
CA ASN A 35 2.59 -29.82 7.77
C ASN A 35 3.40 -28.58 8.21
N PRO A 36 2.78 -27.60 8.90
CA PRO A 36 3.39 -26.30 9.14
C PRO A 36 4.63 -26.36 10.04
N LEU A 37 4.70 -27.32 10.96
CA LEU A 37 5.86 -27.50 11.83
C LEU A 37 7.05 -28.01 11.03
N GLU A 38 6.85 -29.07 10.27
CA GLU A 38 7.89 -29.68 9.42
C GLU A 38 8.45 -28.68 8.38
N GLU A 39 7.55 -27.95 7.70
CA GLU A 39 7.93 -26.92 6.73
C GLU A 39 8.75 -25.77 7.36
N CYS A 40 8.41 -25.37 8.60
CA CYS A 40 9.19 -24.36 9.31
C CYS A 40 10.53 -24.89 9.80
N ILE A 41 10.61 -26.13 10.29
CA ILE A 41 11.87 -26.79 10.69
C ILE A 41 12.79 -26.91 9.46
N LYS A 42 12.26 -27.42 8.34
CA LYS A 42 13.01 -27.54 7.09
C LYS A 42 13.55 -26.19 6.63
N LEU A 43 12.73 -25.14 6.66
CA LEU A 43 13.15 -23.80 6.29
C LEU A 43 14.25 -23.27 7.22
N SER A 44 14.13 -23.49 8.54
CA SER A 44 15.15 -23.11 9.53
C SER A 44 16.47 -23.81 9.25
N ASN A 45 16.46 -25.12 9.03
CA ASN A 45 17.66 -25.90 8.75
C ASN A 45 18.34 -25.43 7.46
N GLU A 46 17.60 -25.27 6.35
CA GLU A 46 18.14 -24.77 5.09
C GLU A 46 18.81 -23.38 5.24
N LEU A 47 18.24 -22.52 6.09
CA LEU A 47 18.81 -21.18 6.36
C LEU A 47 20.08 -21.27 7.22
N LYS A 48 20.09 -22.14 8.24
CA LYS A 48 21.25 -22.39 9.11
C LYS A 48 22.43 -23.04 8.35
N ASP A 49 22.12 -23.99 7.49
CA ASP A 49 23.09 -24.71 6.69
C ASP A 49 23.56 -23.93 5.44
N GLY A 50 22.98 -22.78 5.16
CA GLY A 50 23.28 -21.96 3.99
C GLY A 50 22.81 -22.56 2.65
N THR A 51 22.00 -23.63 2.69
CA THR A 51 21.47 -24.33 1.49
C THR A 51 20.17 -23.71 0.97
N TYR A 52 19.61 -22.72 1.68
CA TYR A 52 18.38 -22.05 1.28
C TYR A 52 18.51 -21.41 -0.10
N LYS A 53 17.55 -21.73 -0.96
CA LYS A 53 17.32 -21.09 -2.25
C LYS A 53 15.88 -20.63 -2.33
N ALA A 54 15.66 -19.35 -2.70
CA ALA A 54 14.32 -18.85 -2.96
C ALA A 54 13.67 -19.61 -4.12
N LYS A 55 12.38 -19.89 -4.02
CA LYS A 55 11.62 -20.53 -5.11
C LYS A 55 11.31 -19.53 -6.20
N GLU A 56 11.22 -20.02 -7.44
CA GLU A 56 10.78 -19.20 -8.57
C GLU A 56 9.44 -18.52 -8.27
N PRO A 57 9.33 -17.18 -8.43
CA PRO A 57 8.09 -16.47 -8.20
C PRO A 57 7.09 -16.70 -9.33
N ARG A 58 5.83 -16.79 -8.99
CA ARG A 58 4.75 -16.88 -9.98
C ARG A 58 4.46 -15.47 -10.54
N ARG A 59 4.54 -15.31 -11.87
CA ARG A 59 4.20 -14.07 -12.59
C ARG A 59 2.81 -14.18 -13.20
N PHE A 60 1.99 -13.12 -13.05
CA PHE A 60 0.69 -13.02 -13.70
C PHE A 60 0.27 -11.56 -13.84
N THR A 61 -0.60 -11.30 -14.82
CA THR A 61 -1.09 -9.93 -15.08
C THR A 61 -2.48 -9.74 -14.50
N VAL A 62 -2.67 -8.64 -13.77
CA VAL A 62 -4.00 -8.15 -13.36
C VAL A 62 -4.37 -6.93 -14.20
N PHE A 63 -5.67 -6.83 -14.55
CA PHE A 63 -6.16 -5.77 -15.45
C PHE A 63 -7.03 -4.72 -14.75
N THR A 64 -7.31 -4.89 -13.46
CA THR A 64 -8.20 -4.00 -12.70
C THR A 64 -7.48 -3.45 -11.47
N PRO A 65 -7.46 -2.13 -11.23
CA PRO A 65 -8.02 -1.04 -12.04
C PRO A 65 -7.17 -0.65 -13.27
N LYS A 66 -5.93 -1.10 -13.33
CA LYS A 66 -4.96 -0.90 -14.44
C LYS A 66 -4.23 -2.21 -14.69
N ARG A 67 -3.73 -2.40 -15.92
CA ARG A 67 -2.84 -3.52 -16.23
C ARG A 67 -1.58 -3.41 -15.37
N ARG A 68 -1.29 -4.49 -14.61
CA ARG A 68 -0.08 -4.61 -13.79
C ARG A 68 0.42 -6.03 -13.85
N GLU A 69 1.69 -6.20 -14.05
CA GLU A 69 2.36 -7.46 -13.81
C GLU A 69 2.56 -7.63 -12.31
N ILE A 70 2.15 -8.78 -11.81
CA ILE A 70 2.28 -9.15 -10.39
C ILE A 70 3.26 -10.31 -10.29
N VAL A 71 4.27 -10.13 -9.48
CA VAL A 71 5.24 -11.17 -9.12
C VAL A 71 4.91 -11.64 -7.71
N SER A 72 4.49 -12.89 -7.58
CA SER A 72 4.09 -13.48 -6.30
C SER A 72 5.15 -14.47 -5.84
N ILE A 73 5.89 -14.10 -4.81
CA ILE A 73 6.88 -14.98 -4.17
C ILE A 73 6.19 -16.17 -3.49
N ALA A 74 6.91 -17.29 -3.38
CA ALA A 74 6.42 -18.47 -2.70
C ALA A 74 6.10 -18.20 -1.23
N PHE A 75 5.18 -18.98 -0.64
CA PHE A 75 4.75 -18.74 0.73
C PHE A 75 5.89 -18.92 1.75
N ARG A 76 6.74 -19.95 1.58
CA ARG A 76 7.91 -20.15 2.43
C ARG A 76 8.88 -18.97 2.42
N ASP A 77 9.13 -18.40 1.25
CA ASP A 77 10.02 -17.24 1.12
C ASP A 77 9.42 -16.00 1.73
N ARG A 78 8.08 -15.86 1.67
CA ARG A 78 7.35 -14.81 2.39
C ARG A 78 7.46 -14.97 3.90
N VAL A 79 7.47 -16.21 4.43
CA VAL A 79 7.67 -16.48 5.86
C VAL A 79 9.06 -16.02 6.30
N TYR A 80 10.09 -16.36 5.54
CA TYR A 80 11.46 -15.90 5.80
C TYR A 80 11.60 -14.38 5.75
N GLN A 81 11.14 -13.76 4.65
CA GLN A 81 11.18 -12.29 4.51
C GLN A 81 10.35 -11.59 5.60
N ARG A 82 9.29 -12.23 6.10
CA ARG A 82 8.50 -11.72 7.21
C ARG A 82 9.27 -11.75 8.51
N SER A 83 10.03 -12.81 8.77
CA SER A 83 10.88 -12.88 9.96
C SER A 83 11.98 -11.83 9.95
N LEU A 84 12.69 -11.66 8.83
CA LEU A 84 13.68 -10.59 8.64
C LEU A 84 13.05 -9.22 8.87
N ASN A 85 11.86 -8.98 8.28
CA ASN A 85 11.18 -7.68 8.43
C ASN A 85 10.80 -7.38 9.86
N ASP A 86 10.05 -8.29 10.52
CA ASP A 86 9.43 -8.01 11.81
C ASP A 86 10.44 -7.88 12.95
N ASN A 87 11.54 -8.63 12.85
CA ASN A 87 12.47 -8.80 13.94
C ASN A 87 13.78 -7.99 13.76
N ALA A 88 14.12 -7.57 12.53
CA ALA A 88 15.32 -6.77 12.27
C ALA A 88 15.03 -5.49 11.49
N VAL A 89 14.54 -5.60 10.25
CA VAL A 89 14.42 -4.45 9.34
C VAL A 89 13.48 -3.38 9.87
N TYR A 90 12.25 -3.76 10.23
CA TYR A 90 11.25 -2.81 10.74
C TYR A 90 11.71 -2.10 12.02
N PRO A 91 12.18 -2.78 13.07
CA PRO A 91 12.66 -2.12 14.29
C PRO A 91 13.82 -1.16 14.05
N ALA A 92 14.74 -1.50 13.12
CA ALA A 92 15.89 -0.66 12.80
C ALA A 92 15.47 0.62 12.05
N MET A 93 14.52 0.50 11.11
CA MET A 93 14.18 1.60 10.21
C MET A 93 13.14 2.55 10.78
N VAL A 94 12.12 2.04 11.49
CA VAL A 94 10.96 2.82 11.91
C VAL A 94 11.30 3.98 12.85
N LYS A 95 12.38 3.87 13.61
CA LYS A 95 12.83 4.90 14.56
C LYS A 95 13.20 6.22 13.88
N SER A 96 13.65 6.15 12.62
CA SER A 96 14.08 7.33 11.86
C SER A 96 12.95 7.96 11.04
N PHE A 97 11.76 7.35 10.97
CA PHE A 97 10.70 7.85 10.11
C PHE A 97 9.99 9.05 10.71
N VAL A 98 9.86 10.11 9.92
CA VAL A 98 9.05 11.27 10.30
C VAL A 98 7.58 10.90 10.47
N ASN A 99 6.85 11.63 11.32
CA ASN A 99 5.43 11.34 11.54
C ASN A 99 4.57 11.51 10.30
N ALA A 100 4.98 12.34 9.37
CA ALA A 100 4.31 12.59 8.08
C ALA A 100 4.36 11.39 7.11
N ASN A 101 5.30 10.44 7.31
CA ASN A 101 5.31 9.17 6.59
C ASN A 101 4.27 8.22 7.19
N CYS A 102 3.21 7.96 6.43
CA CYS A 102 2.01 7.27 6.90
C CYS A 102 1.87 5.83 6.39
N ALA A 103 2.80 5.35 5.56
CA ALA A 103 2.67 4.03 4.93
C ALA A 103 3.43 2.94 5.70
N CYS A 104 2.92 1.71 5.64
CA CYS A 104 3.60 0.47 6.05
C CYS A 104 4.15 0.44 7.48
N GLN A 105 3.61 1.22 8.41
CA GLN A 105 4.02 1.27 9.80
C GLN A 105 2.89 0.79 10.72
N LYS A 106 3.25 0.19 11.87
CA LYS A 106 2.27 -0.20 12.91
C LYS A 106 1.51 1.04 13.40
N GLY A 107 0.19 0.95 13.49
CA GLY A 107 -0.67 2.07 13.87
C GLY A 107 -0.87 3.14 12.78
N LYS A 108 -0.19 3.04 11.65
CA LYS A 108 -0.34 3.94 10.50
C LYS A 108 -0.87 3.18 9.28
N GLY A 109 -1.43 3.92 8.33
CA GLY A 109 -2.02 3.36 7.12
C GLY A 109 -2.85 4.42 6.40
N THR A 110 -3.68 3.99 5.45
CA THR A 110 -4.50 4.91 4.65
C THR A 110 -5.43 5.79 5.49
N ASP A 111 -5.99 5.25 6.58
CA ASP A 111 -6.89 6.02 7.46
C ASP A 111 -6.13 7.06 8.28
N TYR A 112 -4.95 6.68 8.78
CA TYR A 112 -4.06 7.62 9.46
C TYR A 112 -3.65 8.77 8.52
N ALA A 113 -3.22 8.46 7.30
CA ALA A 113 -2.85 9.46 6.30
C ALA A 113 -4.01 10.40 5.95
N ARG A 114 -5.21 9.84 5.76
CA ARG A 114 -6.44 10.60 5.48
C ARG A 114 -6.80 11.56 6.61
N ASN A 115 -6.70 11.10 7.85
CA ASN A 115 -6.99 11.91 9.03
C ASN A 115 -5.92 12.99 9.23
N LEU A 116 -4.64 12.66 9.03
CA LEU A 116 -3.55 13.63 9.07
C LEU A 116 -3.75 14.73 8.04
N PHE A 117 -4.07 14.37 6.79
CA PHE A 117 -4.34 15.33 5.73
C PHE A 117 -5.57 16.23 6.03
N ALA A 118 -6.68 15.66 6.48
CA ALA A 118 -7.85 16.44 6.87
C ALA A 118 -7.54 17.41 8.02
N ASN A 119 -6.75 16.98 9.01
CA ASN A 119 -6.33 17.85 10.11
C ASN A 119 -5.35 18.93 9.63
N MET A 120 -4.49 18.61 8.66
CA MET A 120 -3.57 19.56 8.04
C MET A 120 -4.34 20.68 7.32
N LEU A 121 -5.39 20.36 6.55
CA LEU A 121 -6.29 21.33 5.92
C LEU A 121 -6.99 22.23 6.95
N ARG A 122 -7.51 21.66 8.05
CA ARG A 122 -8.16 22.45 9.13
C ARG A 122 -7.17 23.39 9.83
N ARG A 123 -5.94 22.92 10.10
CA ARG A 123 -4.89 23.74 10.74
C ARG A 123 -4.45 24.87 9.82
N PHE A 124 -4.30 24.59 8.53
CA PHE A 124 -3.96 25.57 7.52
C PHE A 124 -5.05 26.66 7.44
N TYR A 125 -6.33 26.25 7.32
CA TYR A 125 -7.45 27.18 7.25
C TYR A 125 -7.52 28.13 8.45
N ARG A 126 -7.30 27.63 9.67
CA ARG A 126 -7.33 28.49 10.87
C ARG A 126 -6.32 29.63 10.83
N LYS A 127 -5.24 29.48 10.10
CA LYS A 127 -4.17 30.50 10.01
C LYS A 127 -4.27 31.35 8.75
N HIS A 128 -4.66 30.76 7.63
CA HIS A 128 -4.54 31.37 6.31
C HIS A 128 -5.88 31.45 5.55
N GLY A 129 -6.98 30.92 6.12
CA GLY A 129 -8.25 30.83 5.41
C GLY A 129 -8.13 29.96 4.15
N LEU A 130 -8.64 30.46 3.03
CA LEU A 130 -8.48 29.84 1.71
C LEU A 130 -7.30 30.45 0.90
N ASN A 131 -6.47 31.30 1.51
CA ASN A 131 -5.30 31.86 0.85
C ASN A 131 -4.15 30.86 0.92
N GLY A 132 -4.00 30.06 -0.11
CA GLY A 132 -2.91 29.11 -0.19
C GLY A 132 -3.06 28.08 -1.30
N TYR A 133 -2.03 27.30 -1.43
CA TYR A 133 -1.83 26.37 -2.51
C TYR A 133 -1.49 25.00 -2.00
N ILE A 134 -1.76 24.00 -2.84
CA ILE A 134 -1.46 22.60 -2.59
C ILE A 134 -0.55 22.10 -3.70
N LEU A 135 0.60 21.58 -3.32
CA LEU A 135 1.44 20.77 -4.17
C LEU A 135 1.11 19.30 -3.91
N GLN A 136 0.58 18.64 -4.93
CA GLN A 136 0.40 17.18 -4.95
C GLN A 136 1.46 16.57 -5.84
N CYS A 137 2.21 15.59 -5.34
CA CYS A 137 3.29 14.91 -6.03
C CYS A 137 3.09 13.41 -6.09
N ASP A 138 3.52 12.83 -7.20
CA ASP A 138 3.61 11.38 -7.44
C ASP A 138 4.97 11.11 -8.12
N ILE A 139 5.66 10.06 -7.70
CA ILE A 139 6.94 9.67 -8.31
C ILE A 139 6.67 8.71 -9.47
N HIS A 140 7.26 9.02 -10.64
CA HIS A 140 7.08 8.18 -11.82
C HIS A 140 7.73 6.82 -11.65
N GLY A 141 6.91 5.75 -11.77
CA GLY A 141 7.43 4.37 -11.77
C GLY A 141 8.23 3.98 -10.55
N TYR A 142 7.89 4.48 -9.35
CA TYR A 142 8.70 4.39 -8.13
C TYR A 142 9.36 3.03 -7.90
N TYR A 143 8.56 1.95 -7.80
CA TYR A 143 9.11 0.62 -7.59
C TYR A 143 9.87 0.04 -8.81
N PRO A 144 9.39 0.18 -10.04
CA PRO A 144 10.13 -0.29 -11.23
C PRO A 144 11.47 0.39 -11.47
N THR A 145 11.63 1.65 -11.08
CA THR A 145 12.86 2.42 -11.32
C THR A 145 13.82 2.47 -10.14
N MET A 146 13.41 1.95 -8.98
CA MET A 146 14.24 1.95 -7.77
C MET A 146 15.49 1.09 -7.97
N SER A 147 16.66 1.64 -7.72
CA SER A 147 17.94 0.93 -7.76
C SER A 147 18.11 0.01 -6.54
N HIS A 148 18.60 -1.20 -6.77
CA HIS A 148 18.96 -2.14 -5.70
C HIS A 148 20.03 -1.54 -4.78
N ALA A 149 21.07 -0.94 -5.36
CA ALA A 149 22.16 -0.28 -4.61
C ALA A 149 21.63 0.85 -3.72
N LEU A 150 20.68 1.66 -4.21
CA LEU A 150 20.05 2.71 -3.41
C LEU A 150 19.27 2.13 -2.21
N ALA A 151 18.52 1.04 -2.42
CA ALA A 151 17.79 0.38 -1.36
C ALA A 151 18.75 -0.26 -0.34
N GLU A 152 19.82 -0.92 -0.77
CA GLU A 152 20.85 -1.49 0.11
C GLU A 152 21.51 -0.40 0.97
N LYS A 153 21.90 0.72 0.35
CA LYS A 153 22.48 1.87 1.06
C LYS A 153 21.60 2.40 2.19
N THR A 154 20.27 2.31 2.08
CA THR A 154 19.39 2.78 3.16
C THR A 154 19.45 1.92 4.41
N PHE A 155 19.90 0.67 4.32
CA PHE A 155 20.06 -0.26 5.44
C PHE A 155 21.49 -0.29 5.99
N GLU A 156 22.44 0.26 5.26
CA GLU A 156 23.84 0.35 5.67
C GLU A 156 23.98 1.12 6.99
N GLY A 157 24.77 0.60 7.90
CA GLY A 157 24.94 1.15 9.25
C GLY A 157 23.74 0.98 10.20
N LYS A 158 22.60 0.46 9.72
CA LYS A 158 21.42 0.16 10.56
C LYS A 158 21.23 -1.34 10.79
N LEU A 159 21.70 -2.14 9.85
CA LEU A 159 21.78 -3.59 9.95
C LEU A 159 23.24 -3.98 9.78
N SER A 160 23.67 -5.06 10.39
CA SER A 160 25.05 -5.52 10.34
C SER A 160 25.16 -7.03 10.16
N GLY A 161 26.35 -7.50 9.78
CA GLY A 161 26.70 -8.91 9.65
C GLY A 161 25.75 -9.68 8.73
N LYS A 162 25.48 -10.93 9.07
CA LYS A 162 24.64 -11.87 8.32
C LYS A 162 23.23 -11.32 8.04
N THR A 163 22.67 -10.50 8.94
CA THR A 163 21.33 -9.89 8.74
C THR A 163 21.33 -8.92 7.57
N PHE A 164 22.37 -8.09 7.43
CA PHE A 164 22.49 -7.18 6.29
C PHE A 164 22.68 -7.95 4.98
N GLU A 165 23.56 -8.96 4.98
CA GLU A 165 23.76 -9.83 3.82
C GLU A 165 22.47 -10.54 3.38
N ALA A 166 21.67 -11.02 4.34
CA ALA A 166 20.39 -11.64 4.06
C ALA A 166 19.39 -10.66 3.40
N VAL A 167 19.34 -9.43 3.88
CA VAL A 167 18.52 -8.36 3.29
C VAL A 167 19.00 -8.00 1.89
N GLN A 168 20.31 -7.88 1.68
CA GLN A 168 20.90 -7.65 0.35
C GLN A 168 20.53 -8.76 -0.65
N LYS A 169 20.64 -10.04 -0.25
CA LYS A 169 20.23 -11.16 -1.08
C LYS A 169 18.76 -11.06 -1.50
N VAL A 170 17.86 -10.73 -0.57
CA VAL A 170 16.43 -10.56 -0.88
C VAL A 170 16.20 -9.37 -1.82
N ILE A 171 16.92 -8.26 -1.67
CA ILE A 171 16.85 -7.10 -2.56
C ILE A 171 17.27 -7.48 -3.99
N ARG A 172 18.43 -8.11 -4.14
CA ARG A 172 19.00 -8.48 -5.44
C ARG A 172 18.19 -9.55 -6.19
N GLN A 173 17.38 -10.33 -5.47
CA GLN A 173 16.48 -11.34 -6.05
C GLN A 173 15.13 -10.79 -6.54
N GLN A 174 14.87 -9.47 -6.43
CA GLN A 174 13.56 -8.93 -6.81
C GLN A 174 13.33 -8.92 -8.31
N TYR A 175 14.35 -8.61 -9.10
CA TYR A 175 14.30 -8.54 -10.55
C TYR A 175 15.66 -8.91 -11.15
N ASP A 176 15.66 -9.31 -12.40
CA ASP A 176 16.88 -9.48 -13.18
C ASP A 176 17.44 -8.09 -13.50
N GLY A 177 18.67 -7.81 -13.07
CA GLY A 177 19.33 -6.51 -13.22
C GLY A 177 19.40 -5.69 -11.93
N ASP A 178 19.76 -4.41 -12.05
CA ASP A 178 20.13 -3.54 -10.94
C ASP A 178 18.99 -2.66 -10.44
N THR A 179 17.82 -2.73 -11.06
CA THR A 179 16.65 -1.91 -10.73
C THR A 179 15.36 -2.74 -10.68
N GLY A 180 14.40 -2.24 -9.94
CA GLY A 180 13.06 -2.80 -9.88
C GLY A 180 12.78 -3.59 -8.61
N PHE A 181 11.58 -3.36 -8.07
CA PHE A 181 11.09 -4.03 -6.88
C PHE A 181 9.65 -4.47 -7.04
N ASN A 182 9.37 -5.63 -6.45
CA ASN A 182 8.01 -6.13 -6.32
C ASN A 182 7.50 -5.91 -4.89
N PRO A 183 6.53 -5.01 -4.66
CA PRO A 183 6.02 -4.70 -3.32
C PRO A 183 5.19 -5.82 -2.70
N GLY A 184 5.43 -7.09 -3.08
CA GLY A 184 4.69 -8.26 -2.61
C GLY A 184 5.02 -8.69 -1.18
N SER A 185 6.15 -8.26 -0.60
CA SER A 185 6.51 -8.50 0.79
C SER A 185 6.55 -7.21 1.60
N GLN A 186 6.37 -7.33 2.93
CA GLN A 186 6.47 -6.17 3.82
C GLN A 186 7.89 -5.61 3.87
N MET A 187 8.91 -6.47 3.81
CA MET A 187 10.29 -6.02 3.80
C MET A 187 10.58 -5.08 2.62
N ILE A 188 10.09 -5.42 1.42
CA ILE A 188 10.23 -4.57 0.23
C ILE A 188 9.41 -3.28 0.37
N GLN A 189 8.25 -3.33 1.02
CA GLN A 189 7.48 -2.12 1.29
C GLN A 189 8.22 -1.19 2.28
N ILE A 190 8.87 -1.75 3.31
CA ILE A 190 9.71 -0.97 4.23
C ILE A 190 10.93 -0.41 3.50
N ALA A 191 11.59 -1.18 2.64
CA ALA A 191 12.67 -0.67 1.80
C ALA A 191 12.19 0.55 0.98
N GLY A 192 11.04 0.45 0.33
CA GLY A 192 10.46 1.53 -0.45
C GLY A 192 10.19 2.80 0.35
N ILE A 193 9.61 2.71 1.56
CA ILE A 193 9.42 3.94 2.36
C ILE A 193 10.72 4.47 2.96
N SER A 194 11.72 3.61 3.15
CA SER A 194 13.03 3.96 3.72
C SER A 194 13.89 4.76 2.74
N VAL A 195 13.85 4.42 1.46
CA VAL A 195 14.59 5.15 0.39
C VAL A 195 14.22 6.64 0.37
N LEU A 196 12.94 6.96 0.61
CA LEU A 196 12.48 8.36 0.66
C LEU A 196 12.56 8.99 2.06
N ASN A 197 13.12 8.30 3.06
CA ASN A 197 13.21 8.87 4.41
C ASN A 197 14.09 10.11 4.46
N GLY A 198 15.21 10.12 3.74
CA GLY A 198 16.06 11.31 3.64
C GLY A 198 15.33 12.51 3.01
N MET A 199 14.47 12.25 1.99
CA MET A 199 13.61 13.29 1.42
C MET A 199 12.60 13.82 2.45
N ASP A 200 12.00 12.94 3.28
CA ASP A 200 11.07 13.37 4.33
C ASP A 200 11.74 14.35 5.32
N HIS A 201 12.96 14.03 5.75
CA HIS A 201 13.76 14.91 6.60
C HIS A 201 14.14 16.20 5.89
N PHE A 202 14.56 16.13 4.63
CA PHE A 202 14.84 17.32 3.81
C PHE A 202 13.65 18.26 3.73
N VAL A 203 12.44 17.73 3.43
CA VAL A 203 11.20 18.51 3.38
C VAL A 203 10.85 19.14 4.72
N LYS A 204 11.03 18.40 5.83
CA LYS A 204 10.65 18.86 7.16
C LYS A 204 11.67 19.80 7.79
N GLU A 205 12.95 19.52 7.66
CA GLU A 205 14.02 20.16 8.41
C GLU A 205 14.75 21.22 7.58
N LYS A 206 14.99 20.99 6.29
CA LYS A 206 15.69 21.96 5.41
C LYS A 206 14.72 22.89 4.72
N LEU A 207 13.67 22.36 4.10
CA LEU A 207 12.64 23.20 3.46
C LEU A 207 11.60 23.73 4.47
N CYS A 208 11.63 23.29 5.72
CA CYS A 208 10.76 23.74 6.81
C CYS A 208 9.26 23.67 6.47
N CYS A 209 8.84 22.70 5.65
CA CYS A 209 7.44 22.52 5.28
C CYS A 209 6.62 21.97 6.46
N LYS A 210 5.82 22.85 7.08
CA LYS A 210 5.00 22.49 8.25
C LYS A 210 3.88 21.50 7.90
N HIS A 211 3.26 21.72 6.74
CA HIS A 211 2.10 20.96 6.25
C HIS A 211 2.54 19.97 5.18
N TYR A 212 2.96 18.80 5.60
CA TYR A 212 3.46 17.71 4.77
C TYR A 212 2.86 16.38 5.20
N VAL A 213 2.44 15.57 4.22
CA VAL A 213 1.99 14.19 4.40
C VAL A 213 2.43 13.34 3.23
N ARG A 214 2.96 12.14 3.49
CA ARG A 214 3.35 11.16 2.47
C ARG A 214 2.72 9.79 2.75
N TYR A 215 2.26 9.16 1.68
CA TYR A 215 1.84 7.77 1.66
C TYR A 215 2.50 7.04 0.48
N MET A 216 3.54 6.27 0.74
CA MET A 216 4.42 5.66 -0.27
C MET A 216 5.09 6.73 -1.14
N ASP A 217 4.80 6.71 -2.44
CA ASP A 217 5.26 7.64 -3.48
C ASP A 217 4.37 8.87 -3.67
N ASP A 218 3.14 8.83 -3.12
CA ASP A 218 2.22 9.98 -3.13
C ASP A 218 2.46 10.91 -1.93
N PHE A 219 2.65 12.20 -2.16
CA PHE A 219 2.75 13.17 -1.06
C PHE A 219 2.13 14.52 -1.38
N ILE A 220 1.78 15.24 -0.32
CA ILE A 220 1.11 16.55 -0.40
C ILE A 220 1.79 17.55 0.53
N ILE A 221 1.97 18.77 0.04
CA ILE A 221 2.46 19.92 0.80
C ILE A 221 1.45 21.06 0.66
N LEU A 222 1.18 21.80 1.77
CA LEU A 222 0.39 23.02 1.74
C LEU A 222 1.27 24.20 2.09
N GLU A 223 1.12 25.29 1.33
CA GLU A 223 1.83 26.56 1.57
C GLU A 223 0.92 27.76 1.19
N SER A 224 1.09 28.88 1.88
CA SER A 224 0.33 30.10 1.62
C SER A 224 0.95 30.94 0.49
N ASP A 225 2.23 30.78 0.23
CA ASP A 225 2.98 31.48 -0.80
C ASP A 225 3.27 30.57 -2.00
N LEU A 226 2.79 30.97 -3.18
CA LEU A 226 2.98 30.22 -4.41
C LEU A 226 4.45 30.13 -4.82
N THR A 227 5.17 31.23 -4.73
CA THR A 227 6.59 31.29 -5.11
C THR A 227 7.42 30.36 -4.24
N ARG A 228 7.16 30.38 -2.93
CA ARG A 228 7.76 29.44 -2.00
C ARG A 228 7.43 27.99 -2.33
N LEU A 229 6.17 27.69 -2.68
CA LEU A 229 5.75 26.32 -3.02
C LEU A 229 6.42 25.81 -4.31
N GLN A 230 6.58 26.68 -5.32
CA GLN A 230 7.33 26.38 -6.55
C GLN A 230 8.80 26.12 -6.27
N MET A 231 9.41 26.91 -5.38
CA MET A 231 10.79 26.66 -4.94
C MET A 231 10.91 25.31 -4.22
N VAL A 232 9.93 24.96 -3.37
CA VAL A 232 9.88 23.67 -2.68
C VAL A 232 9.75 22.51 -3.70
N GLU A 233 8.88 22.63 -4.69
CA GLU A 233 8.73 21.65 -5.78
C GLU A 233 10.05 21.42 -6.52
N THR A 234 10.72 22.51 -6.93
CA THR A 234 12.01 22.46 -7.62
C THR A 234 13.08 21.76 -6.79
N ASN A 235 13.21 22.12 -5.52
CA ASN A 235 14.22 21.53 -4.63
C ASN A 235 13.96 20.04 -4.37
N ILE A 236 12.70 19.63 -4.19
CA ILE A 236 12.35 18.21 -4.07
C ILE A 236 12.63 17.48 -5.38
N GLY A 237 12.34 18.08 -6.54
CA GLY A 237 12.66 17.52 -7.84
C GLY A 237 14.16 17.26 -8.03
N LEU A 238 15.01 18.21 -7.62
CA LEU A 238 16.47 18.05 -7.62
C LEU A 238 16.93 16.94 -6.66
N TYR A 239 16.34 16.89 -5.47
CA TYR A 239 16.63 15.81 -4.51
C TYR A 239 16.28 14.43 -5.07
N LEU A 240 15.09 14.28 -5.66
CA LEU A 240 14.65 13.04 -6.30
C LEU A 240 15.54 12.66 -7.48
N ALA A 241 15.95 13.61 -8.32
CA ALA A 241 16.86 13.38 -9.43
C ALA A 241 18.21 12.83 -8.94
N GLY A 242 18.74 13.33 -7.82
CA GLY A 242 19.93 12.79 -7.16
C GLY A 242 19.78 11.34 -6.67
N LEU A 243 18.55 10.86 -6.47
CA LEU A 243 18.24 9.46 -6.15
C LEU A 243 17.88 8.63 -7.40
N GLY A 244 17.90 9.21 -8.60
CA GLY A 244 17.48 8.54 -9.84
C GLY A 244 15.99 8.51 -10.08
N PHE A 245 15.19 9.34 -9.37
CA PHE A 245 13.74 9.42 -9.52
C PHE A 245 13.32 10.72 -10.21
N GLN A 246 12.11 10.71 -10.76
CA GLN A 246 11.48 11.88 -11.35
C GLN A 246 10.02 11.99 -10.91
N PHE A 247 9.52 13.21 -10.86
CA PHE A 247 8.08 13.44 -10.72
C PHE A 247 7.30 12.85 -11.90
N ASN A 248 6.10 12.40 -11.61
CA ASN A 248 5.14 12.04 -12.63
C ASN A 248 4.46 13.33 -13.15
N PRO A 249 4.75 13.81 -14.39
CA PRO A 249 4.26 15.10 -14.86
C PRO A 249 2.74 15.15 -15.05
N LYS A 250 2.09 13.98 -15.15
CA LYS A 250 0.62 13.88 -15.28
C LYS A 250 -0.12 13.98 -13.95
N LYS A 251 0.59 13.81 -12.83
CA LYS A 251 -0.02 13.77 -11.50
C LYS A 251 0.56 14.82 -10.55
N THR A 252 1.78 15.29 -10.79
CA THR A 252 2.38 16.37 -10.01
C THR A 252 1.82 17.70 -10.47
N ARG A 253 1.26 18.44 -9.52
CA ARG A 253 0.62 19.73 -9.82
C ARG A 253 0.49 20.61 -8.59
N ILE A 254 0.51 21.91 -8.82
CA ILE A 254 0.10 22.92 -7.85
C ILE A 254 -1.32 23.36 -8.19
N GLN A 255 -2.17 23.51 -7.19
CA GLN A 255 -3.54 24.00 -7.33
C GLN A 255 -3.96 24.81 -6.09
N ASP A 256 -5.02 25.61 -6.22
CA ASP A 256 -5.58 26.36 -5.10
C ASP A 256 -6.12 25.43 -4.00
N ILE A 257 -6.00 25.85 -2.74
CA ILE A 257 -6.44 25.04 -1.58
C ILE A 257 -7.96 24.86 -1.53
N GLY A 258 -8.71 25.73 -2.19
CA GLY A 258 -10.17 25.64 -2.33
C GLY A 258 -10.64 24.59 -3.32
N ASP A 259 -9.76 24.14 -4.21
CA ASP A 259 -10.07 23.13 -5.22
C ASP A 259 -10.15 21.72 -4.63
N PRO A 260 -10.96 20.84 -5.21
CA PRO A 260 -11.04 19.45 -4.77
C PRO A 260 -9.72 18.70 -5.02
N ILE A 261 -9.24 17.99 -4.01
CA ILE A 261 -8.00 17.21 -4.05
C ILE A 261 -8.30 15.75 -3.86
N ASN A 262 -7.86 14.92 -4.80
CA ASN A 262 -7.92 13.48 -4.65
C ASN A 262 -6.72 12.96 -3.84
N PHE A 263 -6.99 12.34 -2.70
CA PHE A 263 -5.97 11.67 -1.90
C PHE A 263 -6.49 10.36 -1.33
N LEU A 264 -5.79 9.28 -1.61
CA LEU A 264 -6.07 7.92 -1.13
C LEU A 264 -7.54 7.48 -1.32
N GLY A 265 -8.10 7.79 -2.50
CA GLY A 265 -9.43 7.34 -2.93
C GLY A 265 -10.60 8.21 -2.49
N PHE A 266 -10.33 9.37 -1.90
CA PHE A 266 -11.33 10.39 -1.56
C PHE A 266 -10.98 11.74 -2.16
N ASP A 267 -12.01 12.50 -2.54
CA ASP A 267 -11.91 13.91 -2.89
C ASP A 267 -12.16 14.77 -1.64
N TYR A 268 -11.18 15.59 -1.31
CA TYR A 268 -11.23 16.53 -0.19
C TYR A 268 -11.55 17.91 -0.73
N LYS A 269 -12.49 18.60 -0.10
CA LYS A 269 -12.81 20.00 -0.37
C LYS A 269 -12.81 20.79 0.92
N LEU A 270 -11.99 21.83 0.96
CA LEU A 270 -12.02 22.82 2.04
C LEU A 270 -13.05 23.89 1.69
N THR A 271 -14.04 24.09 2.55
CA THR A 271 -15.12 25.07 2.33
C THR A 271 -14.73 26.46 2.83
N LYS A 272 -15.50 27.48 2.42
CA LYS A 272 -15.35 28.87 2.92
C LYS A 272 -15.54 28.99 4.44
N THR A 273 -16.15 28.02 5.09
CA THR A 273 -16.36 27.97 6.54
C THR A 273 -15.30 27.12 7.28
N GLY A 274 -14.26 26.66 6.59
CA GLY A 274 -13.20 25.82 7.17
C GLY A 274 -13.58 24.35 7.37
N LYS A 275 -14.78 23.93 6.94
CA LYS A 275 -15.19 22.54 6.99
C LYS A 275 -14.45 21.76 5.88
N VAL A 276 -13.86 20.62 6.24
CA VAL A 276 -13.28 19.68 5.27
C VAL A 276 -14.33 18.63 4.93
N ILE A 277 -14.77 18.63 3.67
CA ILE A 277 -15.66 17.61 3.11
C ILE A 277 -14.82 16.54 2.45
N LYS A 278 -15.11 15.27 2.76
CA LYS A 278 -14.42 14.10 2.22
C LYS A 278 -15.42 13.20 1.49
N ASN A 279 -15.43 13.24 0.17
CA ASN A 279 -16.32 12.44 -0.67
C ASN A 279 -15.57 11.32 -1.38
N LEU A 280 -16.30 10.25 -1.75
CA LEU A 280 -15.74 9.26 -2.66
C LEU A 280 -15.45 9.89 -4.02
N PHE A 281 -14.35 9.49 -4.64
CA PHE A 281 -14.07 9.85 -6.03
C PHE A 281 -15.27 9.48 -6.93
N PRO A 282 -15.76 10.38 -7.80
CA PRO A 282 -17.04 10.21 -8.52
C PRO A 282 -17.17 8.91 -9.31
N GLY A 283 -16.07 8.40 -9.86
CA GLY A 283 -16.05 7.11 -10.57
C GLY A 283 -16.16 5.86 -9.69
N ASN A 284 -15.97 6.00 -8.37
CA ASN A 284 -15.92 4.86 -7.45
C ASN A 284 -17.28 4.14 -7.33
N PRO A 285 -18.42 4.80 -7.05
CA PRO A 285 -19.73 4.14 -6.98
C PRO A 285 -20.16 3.51 -8.32
N LYS A 286 -19.86 4.17 -9.46
CA LYS A 286 -20.18 3.63 -10.79
C LYS A 286 -19.42 2.32 -11.08
N ARG A 287 -18.13 2.28 -10.72
CA ARG A 287 -17.28 1.08 -10.86
C ARG A 287 -17.79 -0.05 -9.99
N GLU A 288 -18.18 0.25 -8.75
CA GLU A 288 -18.71 -0.74 -7.81
C GLU A 288 -20.03 -1.34 -8.31
N ARG A 289 -20.98 -0.54 -8.82
CA ARG A 289 -22.21 -1.05 -9.44
C ARG A 289 -21.92 -2.04 -10.55
N ARG A 290 -21.00 -1.70 -11.47
CA ARG A 290 -20.59 -2.61 -12.55
C ARG A 290 -19.96 -3.90 -12.03
N ARG A 291 -19.18 -3.81 -10.96
CA ARG A 291 -18.55 -4.97 -10.31
C ARG A 291 -19.58 -5.90 -9.72
N LEU A 292 -20.53 -5.38 -8.95
CA LEU A 292 -21.61 -6.16 -8.33
C LEU A 292 -22.47 -6.90 -9.37
N VAL A 293 -22.92 -6.20 -10.42
CA VAL A 293 -23.71 -6.83 -11.49
C VAL A 293 -22.91 -7.95 -12.18
N ARG A 294 -21.65 -7.71 -12.51
CA ARG A 294 -20.81 -8.72 -13.16
C ARG A 294 -20.63 -9.96 -12.27
N GLN A 295 -20.32 -9.77 -11.00
CA GLN A 295 -20.12 -10.86 -10.04
C GLN A 295 -21.41 -11.65 -9.78
N ALA A 296 -22.54 -10.96 -9.64
CA ALA A 296 -23.85 -11.61 -9.51
C ALA A 296 -24.22 -12.46 -10.73
N ARG A 297 -23.89 -12.00 -11.95
CA ARG A 297 -24.08 -12.78 -13.19
C ARG A 297 -23.25 -14.06 -13.25
N CYS A 298 -22.04 -14.01 -12.67
CA CYS A 298 -21.15 -15.18 -12.57
C CYS A 298 -21.46 -16.08 -11.37
N GLY A 299 -22.57 -15.87 -10.64
CA GLY A 299 -22.94 -16.67 -9.47
C GLY A 299 -22.06 -16.46 -8.23
N ALA A 300 -21.13 -15.50 -8.25
CA ALA A 300 -20.25 -15.21 -7.13
C ALA A 300 -21.01 -14.56 -5.96
N ASP A 301 -20.54 -14.80 -4.73
CA ASP A 301 -21.01 -14.08 -3.57
C ASP A 301 -20.60 -12.60 -3.64
N ILE A 302 -21.60 -11.73 -3.69
CA ILE A 302 -21.41 -10.27 -3.73
C ILE A 302 -21.44 -9.61 -2.35
N GLN A 303 -21.81 -10.33 -1.30
CA GLN A 303 -21.98 -9.78 0.05
C GLN A 303 -20.68 -9.21 0.60
N ASN A 304 -19.63 -10.03 0.66
CA ASN A 304 -18.33 -9.61 1.18
C ASN A 304 -17.73 -8.45 0.37
N CYS A 305 -17.90 -8.48 -0.96
CA CYS A 305 -17.45 -7.39 -1.84
C CYS A 305 -18.15 -6.08 -1.52
N TYR A 306 -19.49 -6.13 -1.37
CA TYR A 306 -20.29 -4.95 -1.05
C TYR A 306 -19.99 -4.41 0.34
N GLN A 307 -19.89 -5.27 1.36
CA GLN A 307 -19.54 -4.87 2.73
C GLN A 307 -18.17 -4.19 2.80
N GLY A 308 -17.16 -4.70 2.09
CA GLY A 308 -15.85 -4.07 1.98
C GLY A 308 -15.92 -2.67 1.36
N TRP A 309 -16.66 -2.49 0.27
CA TRP A 309 -16.88 -1.19 -0.35
C TRP A 309 -17.65 -0.24 0.59
N ARG A 310 -18.72 -0.72 1.23
CA ARG A 310 -19.55 0.05 2.16
C ARG A 310 -18.74 0.55 3.37
N ALA A 311 -17.93 -0.31 3.95
CA ALA A 311 -17.02 0.05 5.04
C ALA A 311 -16.01 1.14 4.62
N HIS A 312 -15.49 1.06 3.38
CA HIS A 312 -14.65 2.12 2.83
C HIS A 312 -15.44 3.42 2.64
N ALA A 313 -16.65 3.37 2.09
CA ALA A 313 -17.49 4.54 1.84
C ALA A 313 -17.88 5.27 3.13
N LEU A 314 -18.15 4.55 4.22
CA LEU A 314 -18.46 5.11 5.55
C LEU A 314 -17.36 6.01 6.12
N LYS A 315 -16.14 5.92 5.62
CA LYS A 315 -15.02 6.79 6.03
C LYS A 315 -15.08 8.20 5.47
N GLY A 316 -16.08 8.52 4.64
CA GLY A 316 -16.33 9.84 4.05
C GLY A 316 -17.68 10.43 4.39
N ASN A 317 -17.95 11.63 3.84
CA ASN A 317 -19.26 12.31 3.91
C ASN A 317 -20.22 11.76 2.83
N THR A 318 -20.53 10.47 2.87
CA THR A 318 -21.09 9.72 1.75
C THR A 318 -22.43 9.05 2.05
N ASN A 319 -23.14 9.44 3.11
CA ASN A 319 -24.39 8.83 3.56
C ASN A 319 -25.44 8.71 2.43
N GLY A 320 -25.60 9.75 1.61
CA GLY A 320 -26.54 9.73 0.48
C GLY A 320 -26.14 8.76 -0.62
N ILE A 321 -24.82 8.57 -0.85
CA ILE A 321 -24.30 7.60 -1.81
C ILE A 321 -24.52 6.18 -1.28
N ILE A 322 -24.26 5.96 0.01
CA ILE A 322 -24.44 4.65 0.67
C ILE A 322 -25.90 4.24 0.61
N LYS A 323 -26.86 5.11 0.96
CA LYS A 323 -28.29 4.80 0.88
C LYS A 323 -28.73 4.33 -0.51
N ARG A 324 -28.26 5.03 -1.58
CA ARG A 324 -28.55 4.63 -2.97
C ARG A 324 -27.89 3.31 -3.35
N MET A 325 -26.70 3.04 -2.83
CA MET A 325 -25.99 1.79 -3.10
C MET A 325 -26.55 0.62 -2.31
N ASP A 326 -27.01 0.83 -1.06
CA ASP A 326 -27.71 -0.19 -0.26
C ASP A 326 -28.99 -0.66 -1.00
N LYS A 327 -29.76 0.27 -1.58
CA LYS A 327 -30.95 -0.08 -2.40
C LYS A 327 -30.54 -0.90 -3.64
N PHE A 328 -29.56 -0.42 -4.38
CA PHE A 328 -29.06 -1.10 -5.56
C PHE A 328 -28.51 -2.50 -5.27
N TYR A 329 -27.79 -2.66 -4.17
CA TYR A 329 -27.27 -3.96 -3.74
C TYR A 329 -28.40 -4.96 -3.46
N LYS A 330 -29.49 -4.53 -2.76
CA LYS A 330 -30.65 -5.38 -2.50
C LYS A 330 -31.31 -5.85 -3.81
N GLU A 331 -31.51 -4.95 -4.78
CA GLU A 331 -32.08 -5.28 -6.10
C GLU A 331 -31.21 -6.31 -6.85
N VAL A 332 -29.89 -6.12 -6.87
CA VAL A 332 -28.97 -7.07 -7.53
C VAL A 332 -28.96 -8.42 -6.83
N SER A 333 -29.01 -8.44 -5.48
CA SER A 333 -29.04 -9.68 -4.69
C SER A 333 -30.30 -10.48 -4.92
N GLN A 334 -31.48 -9.84 -4.92
CA GLN A 334 -32.77 -10.48 -5.22
C GLN A 334 -32.81 -11.07 -6.63
N ASN A 335 -32.37 -10.31 -7.62
CA ASN A 335 -32.29 -10.77 -9.00
C ASN A 335 -31.34 -11.97 -9.18
N ALA A 336 -30.24 -12.03 -8.41
CA ALA A 336 -29.32 -13.16 -8.43
C ALA A 336 -29.94 -14.43 -7.80
N GLN A 337 -30.73 -14.29 -6.72
CA GLN A 337 -31.44 -15.38 -6.08
C GLN A 337 -32.53 -15.95 -6.97
N ASN A 338 -33.37 -15.10 -7.57
CA ASN A 338 -34.45 -15.53 -8.50
C ASN A 338 -33.91 -16.28 -9.72
N ARG A 339 -32.72 -15.95 -10.21
CA ARG A 339 -32.07 -16.70 -11.28
C ARG A 339 -31.63 -18.08 -10.88
N LYS A 340 -31.14 -18.25 -9.63
CA LYS A 340 -30.75 -19.56 -9.10
C LYS A 340 -31.95 -20.48 -8.92
N THR A 341 -33.09 -19.98 -8.44
CA THR A 341 -34.33 -20.74 -8.29
C THR A 341 -34.89 -21.19 -9.66
N ASN A 342 -34.96 -20.31 -10.64
CA ASN A 342 -35.43 -20.66 -11.97
C ASN A 342 -34.56 -21.67 -12.74
N THR A 343 -33.26 -21.73 -12.44
CA THR A 343 -32.35 -22.73 -13.03
C THR A 343 -32.41 -24.08 -12.34
N VAL A 344 -32.86 -24.15 -11.11
CA VAL A 344 -33.08 -25.41 -10.36
C VAL A 344 -34.39 -26.09 -10.82
N ASP A 345 -35.46 -25.32 -11.08
CA ASP A 345 -36.74 -25.85 -11.54
C ASP A 345 -36.73 -26.38 -12.98
N GLN A 346 -35.77 -26.01 -13.80
CA GLN A 346 -35.62 -26.45 -15.18
C GLN A 346 -34.77 -27.72 -15.37
N ARG A 347 -34.27 -28.35 -14.29
CA ARG A 347 -33.61 -29.65 -14.41
C ARG A 347 -34.69 -30.73 -14.55
N PRO A 348 -34.77 -31.52 -15.67
CA PRO A 348 -35.69 -32.61 -15.80
C PRO A 348 -35.44 -33.60 -14.65
N ARG A 349 -36.51 -33.95 -13.93
CA ARG A 349 -36.47 -35.07 -13.00
C ARG A 349 -36.10 -36.29 -13.84
N ARG A 350 -34.91 -36.83 -13.64
CA ARG A 350 -34.53 -38.10 -14.23
C ARG A 350 -35.40 -39.14 -13.52
N SER A 351 -36.32 -39.69 -14.26
CA SER A 351 -37.10 -40.90 -13.95
C SER A 351 -36.19 -42.12 -14.01
#